data_6d8e5b31d172adc9449804c88b4ffa8e
#
_entry.id   6d8e5b31d172adc9449804c88b4ffa8e
#
_cell.length_a   1.000
_cell.length_b   1.000
_cell.length_c   1.000
_cell.angle_alpha   90.00
_cell.angle_beta   90.00
_cell.angle_gamma   90.00
#
_symmetry.space_group_name_H-M   'P 1'
#
loop_
_entity.id
_entity.type
_entity.pdbx_description
1 polymer ?
#
loop_
_entity_poly.entity_id
_entity_poly.type
_entity_poly.pdbx_seq_one_letter_code
_entity_poly.pdbx_strand_id
1 'polypeptide(L)'
;MVVPGLTLPAAVMKPVLDQLAVSVLIGLTGCSLLSGDSGVPGWSDTAGEQSLQSDRPPLMRLGDSRVAASPPEVVQACAQTLGLAQEDFQLAHPTNFGERKTRDSWGRELQVKPMVIVLHETVISEPQALALFKTNHPEDDQQVSYHMLIGRDGRRIRIVPDQKRAYGSGMSAFGDITMRDRPGSVGSINNIALHISLVSPPDGRGNDHGHSGYTDAQYRSLAEQVLLWQATFGIPITRLTTHAAVDRSRSRYDPRSFRWDRFEPHYSQAMKLCGLEQYNNEQAGP
;
A
#
# COMPACT_ATOMS: atom_id res chain seq x y z
N MET A 1 -56.75 16.35 -33.89
CA MET A 1 -56.30 17.42 -33.02
C MET A 1 -54.89 17.09 -32.61
N VAL A 2 -53.90 17.73 -33.21
CA VAL A 2 -52.46 17.53 -32.98
C VAL A 2 -52.01 18.65 -32.05
N VAL A 3 -51.42 18.34 -30.91
CA VAL A 3 -50.83 19.30 -29.97
C VAL A 3 -49.34 19.41 -30.27
N PRO A 4 -48.75 20.58 -30.44
CA PRO A 4 -47.34 20.75 -30.82
C PRO A 4 -46.42 20.60 -29.60
N GLY A 5 -45.23 20.02 -29.86
CA GLY A 5 -44.21 19.72 -28.91
C GLY A 5 -43.53 20.95 -28.31
N LEU A 6 -43.21 20.84 -27.02
CA LEU A 6 -42.31 21.73 -26.28
C LEU A 6 -40.88 21.20 -26.43
N THR A 7 -40.06 21.92 -27.17
CA THR A 7 -38.60 21.71 -27.18
C THR A 7 -37.98 22.45 -26.00
N LEU A 8 -37.39 21.71 -25.07
CA LEU A 8 -36.50 22.27 -24.03
C LEU A 8 -35.12 22.51 -24.61
N PRO A 9 -34.45 23.62 -24.29
CA PRO A 9 -33.09 23.88 -24.77
C PRO A 9 -32.08 22.97 -24.05
N ALA A 10 -31.19 22.39 -24.83
CA ALA A 10 -30.03 21.65 -24.33
C ALA A 10 -29.10 22.58 -23.53
N ALA A 11 -29.10 22.41 -22.23
CA ALA A 11 -28.07 23.01 -21.37
C ALA A 11 -26.75 22.32 -21.68
N VAL A 12 -25.86 23.06 -22.30
CA VAL A 12 -24.45 22.68 -22.50
C VAL A 12 -23.78 22.63 -21.13
N MET A 13 -23.68 21.43 -20.53
CA MET A 13 -22.81 21.20 -19.41
C MET A 13 -21.35 21.19 -19.94
N LYS A 14 -20.66 22.30 -19.72
CA LYS A 14 -19.19 22.31 -19.83
C LYS A 14 -18.62 21.31 -18.82
N PRO A 15 -17.70 20.41 -19.19
CA PRO A 15 -17.03 19.59 -18.22
C PRO A 15 -16.13 20.47 -17.35
N VAL A 16 -16.33 20.44 -16.05
CA VAL A 16 -15.38 20.95 -15.06
C VAL A 16 -14.23 19.91 -14.99
N LEU A 17 -13.35 20.03 -15.95
CA LEU A 17 -12.12 19.22 -16.02
C LEU A 17 -10.90 20.15 -15.96
N ASP A 18 -10.88 21.00 -14.94
CA ASP A 18 -9.70 21.83 -14.67
C ASP A 18 -9.57 21.95 -13.16
N GLN A 19 -8.72 21.13 -12.60
CA GLN A 19 -7.84 21.35 -11.44
C GLN A 19 -7.35 20.05 -10.78
N LEU A 20 -6.73 19.18 -11.56
CA LEU A 20 -5.74 18.20 -11.03
C LEU A 20 -4.59 18.12 -12.03
N ALA A 21 -4.07 19.26 -12.45
CA ALA A 21 -2.78 19.33 -13.08
C ALA A 21 -1.72 19.18 -11.99
N VAL A 22 -1.18 17.98 -11.84
CA VAL A 22 0.09 17.76 -11.15
C VAL A 22 1.16 18.48 -11.96
N SER A 23 1.55 19.66 -11.54
CA SER A 23 2.62 20.45 -12.15
C SER A 23 3.95 19.71 -11.98
N VAL A 24 4.36 18.99 -13.00
CA VAL A 24 5.75 18.59 -13.18
C VAL A 24 6.50 19.83 -13.68
N LEU A 25 7.12 20.59 -12.79
CA LEU A 25 8.07 21.63 -13.15
C LEU A 25 9.37 20.95 -13.59
N ILE A 26 9.57 20.84 -14.90
CA ILE A 26 10.88 20.57 -15.50
C ILE A 26 11.59 21.90 -15.58
N GLY A 27 12.47 22.16 -14.62
CA GLY A 27 13.43 23.25 -14.67
C GLY A 27 14.59 22.90 -15.61
N LEU A 28 14.54 23.38 -16.85
CA LEU A 28 15.71 23.42 -17.74
C LEU A 28 16.49 24.70 -17.47
N THR A 29 17.63 24.60 -16.83
CA THR A 29 18.64 25.66 -16.87
C THR A 29 20.04 25.08 -16.98
N GLY A 30 20.71 25.43 -18.07
CA GLY A 30 22.13 25.76 -18.09
C GLY A 30 23.12 24.63 -18.19
N CYS A 31 23.50 24.36 -19.42
CA CYS A 31 24.74 23.68 -19.80
C CYS A 31 25.95 24.41 -19.24
N SER A 32 26.81 23.75 -18.47
CA SER A 32 28.24 24.12 -18.32
C SER A 32 29.06 22.83 -18.30
N LEU A 33 29.82 22.67 -19.37
CA LEU A 33 30.85 21.65 -19.55
C LEU A 33 32.03 21.93 -18.60
N LEU A 34 32.23 21.09 -17.60
CA LEU A 34 33.52 20.85 -16.98
C LEU A 34 33.69 19.35 -16.78
N SER A 35 34.64 18.81 -17.49
CA SER A 35 35.15 17.45 -17.35
C SER A 35 35.79 17.27 -15.96
N GLY A 36 35.38 16.28 -15.22
CA GLY A 36 35.98 15.94 -13.95
C GLY A 36 35.31 14.72 -13.34
N ASP A 37 35.99 13.62 -13.41
CA ASP A 37 35.95 12.42 -12.58
C ASP A 37 34.56 11.87 -12.14
N SER A 38 34.18 10.80 -12.79
CA SER A 38 32.97 10.04 -12.55
C SER A 38 33.07 9.13 -11.32
N GLY A 39 33.10 9.74 -10.14
CA GLY A 39 32.79 9.07 -8.89
C GLY A 39 31.30 9.21 -8.64
N VAL A 40 30.48 8.25 -9.06
CA VAL A 40 29.11 8.12 -8.59
C VAL A 40 29.19 7.82 -7.09
N PRO A 41 28.70 8.70 -6.20
CA PRO A 41 28.66 8.37 -4.79
C PRO A 41 27.77 7.15 -4.65
N GLY A 42 28.36 6.05 -4.17
CA GLY A 42 27.61 4.84 -3.81
C GLY A 42 26.53 5.24 -2.82
N TRP A 43 25.31 5.11 -3.22
CA TRP A 43 24.16 5.33 -2.37
C TRP A 43 24.09 4.20 -1.36
N SER A 44 24.40 4.49 -0.10
CA SER A 44 24.09 3.56 0.98
C SER A 44 22.59 3.63 1.23
N ASP A 45 21.83 2.70 0.67
CA ASP A 45 20.40 2.50 0.93
C ASP A 45 20.07 2.26 2.41
N THR A 46 21.09 2.12 3.24
CA THR A 46 21.01 1.79 4.66
C THR A 46 20.54 2.93 5.57
N ALA A 47 20.75 4.20 5.18
CA ALA A 47 20.43 5.32 6.07
C ALA A 47 18.92 5.57 6.22
N GLY A 48 18.12 5.39 5.17
CA GLY A 48 16.67 5.53 5.23
C GLY A 48 15.99 4.35 5.95
N GLU A 49 16.50 3.15 5.74
CA GLU A 49 16.01 1.94 6.41
C GLU A 49 16.39 1.91 7.90
N GLN A 50 17.57 2.36 8.26
CA GLN A 50 18.02 2.47 9.65
C GLN A 50 17.22 3.49 10.46
N SER A 51 16.85 4.63 9.88
CA SER A 51 16.01 5.64 10.54
C SER A 51 14.60 5.10 10.82
N LEU A 52 13.96 4.44 9.85
CA LEU A 52 12.64 3.83 10.02
C LEU A 52 12.66 2.62 10.97
N GLN A 53 13.74 1.86 11.04
CA GLN A 53 13.92 0.78 12.01
C GLN A 53 14.11 1.29 13.44
N SER A 54 14.73 2.46 13.63
CA SER A 54 14.93 3.02 14.97
C SER A 54 13.62 3.42 15.66
N ASP A 55 12.60 3.82 14.87
CA ASP A 55 11.31 4.29 15.37
C ASP A 55 10.27 3.14 15.51
N ARG A 56 10.62 1.92 15.11
CA ARG A 56 9.74 0.76 15.27
C ARG A 56 9.83 0.20 16.70
N PRO A 57 8.69 -0.27 17.26
CA PRO A 57 8.68 -0.97 18.53
C PRO A 57 9.66 -2.17 18.55
N PRO A 58 10.22 -2.56 19.71
CA PRO A 58 11.11 -3.73 19.81
C PRO A 58 10.54 -5.01 19.19
N LEU A 59 9.24 -5.23 19.31
CA LEU A 59 8.49 -6.32 18.68
C LEU A 59 8.67 -6.36 17.15
N MET A 60 8.75 -5.20 16.52
CA MET A 60 8.92 -5.04 15.09
C MET A 60 10.39 -5.17 14.62
N ARG A 61 11.34 -5.28 15.54
CA ARG A 61 12.78 -5.43 15.29
C ARG A 61 13.26 -6.86 15.34
N LEU A 62 12.36 -7.81 15.56
CA LEU A 62 12.69 -9.24 15.52
C LEU A 62 13.19 -9.59 14.12
N GLY A 63 14.29 -10.33 14.07
CA GLY A 63 15.01 -10.63 12.83
C GLY A 63 14.17 -11.27 11.74
N ASP A 64 14.69 -11.31 10.52
CA ASP A 64 14.01 -11.82 9.31
C ASP A 64 13.86 -13.37 9.37
N SER A 65 13.18 -13.85 10.40
CA SER A 65 12.81 -15.26 10.49
C SER A 65 11.74 -15.55 9.43
N ARG A 66 12.00 -16.54 8.59
CA ARG A 66 11.00 -17.04 7.64
C ARG A 66 9.87 -17.68 8.41
N VAL A 67 8.76 -16.98 8.57
CA VAL A 67 7.56 -17.53 9.20
C VAL A 67 6.84 -18.40 8.16
N ALA A 68 6.59 -19.66 8.51
CA ALA A 68 5.72 -20.51 7.70
C ALA A 68 4.28 -19.97 7.74
N ALA A 69 3.54 -20.12 6.65
CA ALA A 69 2.11 -19.85 6.67
C ALA A 69 1.42 -20.81 7.66
N SER A 70 0.47 -20.29 8.42
CA SER A 70 -0.35 -21.10 9.32
C SER A 70 -1.32 -21.97 8.52
N PRO A 71 -1.72 -23.14 9.05
CA PRO A 71 -2.78 -23.93 8.44
C PRO A 71 -4.07 -23.12 8.23
N PRO A 72 -4.80 -23.33 7.14
CA PRO A 72 -6.01 -22.55 6.82
C PRO A 72 -7.05 -22.53 7.96
N GLU A 73 -7.20 -23.62 8.69
CA GLU A 73 -8.11 -23.73 9.85
C GLU A 73 -7.70 -22.80 11.00
N VAL A 74 -6.40 -22.63 11.24
CA VAL A 74 -5.86 -21.69 12.26
C VAL A 74 -6.15 -20.24 11.85
N VAL A 75 -5.91 -19.92 10.58
CA VAL A 75 -6.21 -18.60 10.02
C VAL A 75 -7.69 -18.29 10.10
N GLN A 76 -8.55 -19.26 9.76
CA GLN A 76 -10.00 -19.09 9.83
C GLN A 76 -10.48 -18.91 11.27
N ALA A 77 -9.99 -19.70 12.22
CA ALA A 77 -10.32 -19.57 13.63
C ALA A 77 -9.88 -18.19 14.18
N CYS A 78 -8.70 -17.73 13.81
CA CYS A 78 -8.22 -16.39 14.15
C CYS A 78 -9.14 -15.30 13.57
N ALA A 79 -9.50 -15.39 12.30
CA ALA A 79 -10.41 -14.44 11.66
C ALA A 79 -11.79 -14.40 12.35
N GLN A 80 -12.32 -15.54 12.77
CA GLN A 80 -13.57 -15.62 13.53
C GLN A 80 -13.43 -14.97 14.92
N THR A 81 -12.35 -15.28 15.64
CA THR A 81 -12.06 -14.72 16.97
C THR A 81 -11.96 -13.20 16.95
N LEU A 82 -11.33 -12.65 15.90
CA LEU A 82 -11.16 -11.21 15.70
C LEU A 82 -12.39 -10.53 15.06
N GLY A 83 -13.45 -11.29 14.74
CA GLY A 83 -14.62 -10.74 14.06
C GLY A 83 -14.35 -10.27 12.62
N LEU A 84 -13.32 -10.81 11.97
CA LEU A 84 -12.88 -10.40 10.62
C LEU A 84 -13.64 -11.13 9.50
N ALA A 85 -14.67 -11.87 9.80
CA ALA A 85 -15.43 -12.65 8.81
C ALA A 85 -16.16 -11.79 7.77
N GLN A 86 -16.39 -10.51 8.05
CA GLN A 86 -17.08 -9.60 7.14
C GLN A 86 -16.17 -8.49 6.64
N GLU A 87 -16.02 -8.44 5.33
CA GLU A 87 -15.40 -7.32 4.60
C GLU A 87 -16.47 -6.64 3.76
N ASP A 88 -16.38 -5.33 3.59
CA ASP A 88 -17.13 -4.62 2.56
C ASP A 88 -16.40 -4.75 1.22
N PHE A 89 -17.07 -5.26 0.19
CA PHE A 89 -16.46 -5.47 -1.12
C PHE A 89 -16.77 -4.30 -2.05
N GLN A 90 -15.75 -3.50 -2.34
CA GLN A 90 -15.80 -2.36 -3.24
C GLN A 90 -14.70 -2.50 -4.31
N LEU A 91 -14.81 -3.56 -5.13
CA LEU A 91 -13.74 -3.96 -6.04
C LEU A 91 -13.36 -2.86 -7.02
N ALA A 92 -12.05 -2.73 -7.24
CA ALA A 92 -11.47 -1.81 -8.22
C ALA A 92 -11.88 -2.19 -9.66
N HIS A 93 -11.83 -1.21 -10.57
CA HIS A 93 -11.95 -1.47 -12.01
C HIS A 93 -10.82 -2.43 -12.46
N PRO A 94 -11.08 -3.36 -13.39
CA PRO A 94 -10.06 -4.34 -13.85
C PRO A 94 -8.77 -3.73 -14.40
N THR A 95 -8.77 -2.48 -14.85
CA THR A 95 -7.54 -1.79 -15.26
C THR A 95 -6.62 -1.42 -14.09
N ASN A 96 -7.14 -1.37 -12.86
CA ASN A 96 -6.40 -0.93 -11.69
C ASN A 96 -5.74 -2.08 -10.89
N PHE A 97 -5.77 -3.31 -11.40
CA PHE A 97 -5.05 -4.43 -10.81
C PHE A 97 -4.75 -5.48 -11.89
N GLY A 98 -3.92 -6.46 -11.57
CA GLY A 98 -3.58 -7.53 -12.51
C GLY A 98 -3.26 -8.85 -11.84
N GLU A 99 -2.84 -9.83 -12.64
CA GLU A 99 -2.30 -11.09 -12.12
C GLU A 99 -0.89 -10.87 -11.57
N ARG A 100 -0.52 -11.64 -10.54
CA ARG A 100 0.89 -11.72 -10.13
C ARG A 100 1.67 -12.45 -11.22
N LYS A 101 2.74 -11.84 -11.69
CA LYS A 101 3.55 -12.37 -12.79
C LYS A 101 4.52 -13.42 -12.28
N THR A 102 4.69 -14.48 -13.05
CA THR A 102 5.66 -15.55 -12.80
C THR A 102 7.04 -15.24 -13.38
N ARG A 103 7.12 -14.27 -14.29
CA ARG A 103 8.37 -13.81 -14.92
C ARG A 103 8.37 -12.30 -15.08
N ASP A 104 9.57 -11.72 -14.98
CA ASP A 104 9.79 -10.31 -15.29
C ASP A 104 9.97 -10.06 -16.80
N SER A 105 10.25 -8.81 -17.18
CA SER A 105 10.48 -8.40 -18.56
C SER A 105 11.74 -9.01 -19.21
N TRP A 106 12.63 -9.60 -18.40
CA TRP A 106 13.84 -10.29 -18.88
C TRP A 106 13.71 -11.81 -18.84
N GLY A 107 12.52 -12.34 -18.51
CA GLY A 107 12.27 -13.76 -18.40
C GLY A 107 12.74 -14.40 -17.09
N ARG A 108 13.21 -13.63 -16.10
CA ARG A 108 13.61 -14.14 -14.80
C ARG A 108 12.39 -14.59 -14.02
N GLU A 109 12.49 -15.70 -13.31
CA GLU A 109 11.42 -16.19 -12.46
C GLU A 109 11.17 -15.27 -11.29
N LEU A 110 9.90 -15.08 -10.96
CA LEU A 110 9.44 -14.20 -9.88
C LEU A 110 8.65 -14.97 -8.83
N GLN A 111 8.72 -14.49 -7.62
CA GLN A 111 7.81 -14.94 -6.56
C GLN A 111 6.40 -14.43 -6.85
N VAL A 112 5.42 -15.34 -6.81
CA VAL A 112 4.01 -15.03 -7.08
C VAL A 112 3.17 -14.89 -5.82
N LYS A 113 3.74 -15.21 -4.64
CA LYS A 113 3.03 -15.04 -3.36
C LYS A 113 3.42 -13.73 -2.69
N PRO A 114 2.52 -13.13 -1.90
CA PRO A 114 2.83 -11.98 -1.07
C PRO A 114 3.99 -12.25 -0.10
N MET A 115 4.89 -11.28 0.02
CA MET A 115 6.07 -11.35 0.88
C MET A 115 6.29 -10.09 1.71
N VAL A 116 5.58 -9.01 1.40
CA VAL A 116 5.73 -7.68 2.03
C VAL A 116 4.34 -7.09 2.23
N ILE A 117 4.11 -6.41 3.36
CA ILE A 117 2.90 -5.61 3.60
C ILE A 117 3.31 -4.15 3.61
N VAL A 118 2.68 -3.35 2.76
CA VAL A 118 2.97 -1.91 2.59
C VAL A 118 1.80 -1.08 3.10
N LEU A 119 2.09 -0.21 4.06
CA LEU A 119 1.13 0.73 4.62
C LEU A 119 1.07 2.01 3.78
N HIS A 120 -0.14 2.48 3.55
CA HIS A 120 -0.47 3.70 2.81
C HIS A 120 -1.46 4.57 3.57
N GLU A 121 -1.67 5.78 3.07
CA GLU A 121 -2.81 6.62 3.37
C GLU A 121 -3.48 7.12 2.09
N THR A 122 -4.73 7.56 2.18
CA THR A 122 -5.48 7.96 0.97
C THR A 122 -5.19 9.39 0.51
N VAL A 123 -4.79 10.30 1.38
CA VAL A 123 -4.68 11.76 1.18
C VAL A 123 -5.96 12.44 0.63
N ILE A 124 -7.01 11.63 0.45
CA ILE A 124 -8.36 12.04 0.00
C ILE A 124 -9.42 11.34 0.86
N SER A 125 -10.67 11.73 0.71
CA SER A 125 -11.78 11.08 1.44
C SER A 125 -12.03 9.65 0.95
N GLU A 126 -12.65 8.82 1.79
CA GLU A 126 -13.04 7.45 1.43
C GLU A 126 -13.88 7.39 0.13
N PRO A 127 -14.96 8.19 -0.04
CA PRO A 127 -15.72 8.16 -1.29
C PRO A 127 -14.90 8.53 -2.53
N GLN A 128 -13.96 9.48 -2.39
CA GLN A 128 -13.06 9.86 -3.50
C GLN A 128 -12.07 8.73 -3.81
N ALA A 129 -11.51 8.06 -2.80
CA ALA A 129 -10.61 6.92 -2.99
C ALA A 129 -11.33 5.75 -3.69
N LEU A 130 -12.55 5.41 -3.23
CA LEU A 130 -13.36 4.38 -3.86
C LEU A 130 -13.74 4.72 -5.32
N ALA A 131 -14.10 5.98 -5.58
CA ALA A 131 -14.38 6.42 -6.94
C ALA A 131 -13.14 6.30 -7.84
N LEU A 132 -11.97 6.72 -7.34
CA LEU A 132 -10.69 6.61 -8.04
C LEU A 132 -10.38 5.15 -8.41
N PHE A 133 -10.48 4.23 -7.45
CA PHE A 133 -10.20 2.80 -7.71
C PHE A 133 -11.18 2.16 -8.70
N LYS A 134 -12.44 2.63 -8.75
CA LYS A 134 -13.48 2.14 -9.67
C LYS A 134 -13.44 2.78 -11.05
N THR A 135 -12.65 3.85 -11.23
CA THR A 135 -12.50 4.51 -12.52
C THR A 135 -11.66 3.67 -13.46
N ASN A 136 -12.03 3.65 -14.74
CA ASN A 136 -11.23 3.03 -15.80
C ASN A 136 -9.96 3.85 -16.05
N HIS A 137 -8.79 3.28 -15.79
CA HIS A 137 -7.49 3.88 -16.05
C HIS A 137 -6.71 2.99 -17.05
N PRO A 138 -6.86 3.21 -18.36
CA PRO A 138 -6.16 2.42 -19.37
C PRO A 138 -4.65 2.70 -19.39
N GLU A 139 -4.25 3.90 -19.00
CA GLU A 139 -2.84 4.32 -18.98
C GLU A 139 -2.17 3.88 -17.67
N ASP A 140 -0.99 3.29 -17.79
CA ASP A 140 -0.24 2.66 -16.71
C ASP A 140 0.11 3.63 -15.56
N ASP A 141 0.42 4.87 -15.88
CA ASP A 141 0.78 5.92 -14.92
C ASP A 141 -0.41 6.45 -14.10
N GLN A 142 -1.64 6.15 -14.54
CA GLN A 142 -2.88 6.50 -13.85
C GLN A 142 -3.42 5.36 -12.98
N GLN A 143 -2.93 4.13 -13.20
CA GLN A 143 -3.43 2.95 -12.48
C GLN A 143 -3.06 3.00 -11.02
N VAL A 144 -4.06 2.81 -10.15
CA VAL A 144 -3.89 2.83 -8.70
C VAL A 144 -4.89 1.94 -8.00
N SER A 145 -4.43 1.15 -7.06
CA SER A 145 -5.28 0.38 -6.14
C SER A 145 -4.50 -0.15 -4.95
N TYR A 146 -5.24 -0.54 -3.93
CA TYR A 146 -4.73 -1.28 -2.77
C TYR A 146 -5.52 -2.57 -2.62
N HIS A 147 -5.05 -3.52 -1.82
CA HIS A 147 -5.81 -4.73 -1.52
C HIS A 147 -6.92 -4.42 -0.51
N MET A 148 -6.60 -3.57 0.47
CA MET A 148 -7.50 -3.21 1.56
C MET A 148 -7.48 -1.71 1.80
N LEU A 149 -8.67 -1.13 2.02
CA LEU A 149 -8.85 0.22 2.55
C LEU A 149 -9.49 0.10 3.93
N ILE A 150 -8.99 0.84 4.91
CA ILE A 150 -9.57 0.92 6.25
C ILE A 150 -10.19 2.32 6.45
N GLY A 151 -11.51 2.34 6.58
CA GLY A 151 -12.28 3.53 6.89
C GLY A 151 -11.94 4.10 8.28
N ARG A 152 -12.28 5.35 8.51
CA ARG A 152 -12.01 6.01 9.82
C ARG A 152 -12.77 5.38 10.99
N ASP A 153 -13.83 4.64 10.72
CA ASP A 153 -14.59 3.83 11.67
C ASP A 153 -13.98 2.43 11.92
N GLY A 154 -12.88 2.11 11.22
CA GLY A 154 -12.24 0.81 11.27
C GLY A 154 -12.83 -0.22 10.29
N ARG A 155 -13.84 0.14 9.50
CA ARG A 155 -14.43 -0.76 8.49
C ARG A 155 -13.39 -1.15 7.45
N ARG A 156 -13.29 -2.46 7.19
CA ARG A 156 -12.38 -3.02 6.19
C ARG A 156 -13.09 -3.15 4.85
N ILE A 157 -12.51 -2.55 3.84
CA ILE A 157 -13.06 -2.49 2.49
C ILE A 157 -12.09 -3.20 1.55
N ARG A 158 -12.53 -4.31 0.96
CA ARG A 158 -11.77 -5.08 -0.02
C ARG A 158 -11.83 -4.40 -1.38
N ILE A 159 -10.68 -3.98 -1.90
CA ILE A 159 -10.54 -3.30 -3.20
C ILE A 159 -9.96 -4.24 -4.24
N VAL A 160 -8.92 -5.03 -3.90
CA VAL A 160 -8.31 -6.03 -4.77
C VAL A 160 -8.17 -7.34 -4.00
N PRO A 161 -8.49 -8.51 -4.58
CA PRO A 161 -8.24 -9.81 -3.96
C PRO A 161 -6.74 -10.01 -3.67
N ASP A 162 -6.41 -10.65 -2.54
CA ASP A 162 -5.01 -10.82 -2.09
C ASP A 162 -4.15 -11.61 -3.08
N GLN A 163 -4.74 -12.50 -3.88
CA GLN A 163 -4.07 -13.28 -4.91
C GLN A 163 -3.68 -12.45 -6.14
N LYS A 164 -4.32 -11.31 -6.32
CA LYS A 164 -4.03 -10.40 -7.43
C LYS A 164 -2.90 -9.44 -7.09
N ARG A 165 -2.45 -8.69 -8.07
CA ARG A 165 -1.44 -7.65 -7.95
C ARG A 165 -2.13 -6.28 -7.96
N ALA A 166 -2.24 -5.64 -6.81
CA ALA A 166 -2.67 -4.25 -6.74
C ALA A 166 -1.54 -3.32 -7.20
N TYR A 167 -1.89 -2.14 -7.70
CA TYR A 167 -0.96 -1.12 -8.18
C TYR A 167 -0.80 -0.01 -7.13
N GLY A 168 -0.24 -0.39 -5.98
CA GLY A 168 -0.13 0.47 -4.80
C GLY A 168 1.18 1.25 -4.70
N SER A 169 2.24 0.80 -5.38
CA SER A 169 3.54 1.47 -5.37
C SER A 169 4.09 1.61 -6.79
N GLY A 170 4.50 2.83 -7.15
CA GLY A 170 5.19 3.10 -8.40
C GLY A 170 6.63 2.57 -8.37
N MET A 171 7.61 3.45 -8.63
CA MET A 171 9.03 3.10 -8.54
C MET A 171 9.37 2.73 -7.08
N SER A 172 9.57 1.44 -6.81
CA SER A 172 9.75 0.94 -5.45
C SER A 172 10.64 -0.30 -5.38
N ALA A 173 11.26 -0.50 -4.22
CA ALA A 173 12.02 -1.70 -3.89
C ALA A 173 11.90 -2.01 -2.40
N PHE A 174 12.02 -3.29 -2.03
CA PHE A 174 12.16 -3.74 -0.64
C PHE A 174 13.51 -4.47 -0.51
N GLY A 175 14.47 -3.81 0.12
CA GLY A 175 15.88 -4.20 -0.04
C GLY A 175 16.26 -4.18 -1.53
N ASP A 176 16.82 -5.26 -2.01
CA ASP A 176 17.22 -5.44 -3.42
C ASP A 176 16.08 -5.97 -4.32
N ILE A 177 14.91 -6.24 -3.73
CA ILE A 177 13.80 -6.84 -4.46
C ILE A 177 13.01 -5.75 -5.16
N THR A 178 13.08 -5.76 -6.49
CA THR A 178 12.24 -4.95 -7.37
C THR A 178 11.97 -5.73 -8.66
N MET A 179 10.87 -5.44 -9.33
CA MET A 179 10.46 -6.13 -10.53
C MET A 179 10.07 -5.13 -11.61
N ARG A 180 10.50 -5.37 -12.83
CA ARG A 180 10.00 -4.69 -14.03
C ARG A 180 9.10 -5.62 -14.80
N ASP A 181 7.86 -5.23 -14.98
CA ASP A 181 6.85 -6.08 -15.61
C ASP A 181 6.83 -6.00 -17.15
N ARG A 182 7.49 -5.01 -17.72
CA ARG A 182 7.72 -4.85 -19.18
C ARG A 182 9.00 -4.04 -19.42
N PRO A 183 9.62 -4.18 -20.61
CA PRO A 183 10.76 -3.35 -20.99
C PRO A 183 10.42 -1.85 -20.87
N GLY A 184 11.33 -1.09 -20.27
CA GLY A 184 11.14 0.35 -20.08
C GLY A 184 10.25 0.76 -18.88
N SER A 185 9.55 -0.18 -18.22
CA SER A 185 8.80 0.15 -17.00
C SER A 185 9.73 0.42 -15.83
N VAL A 186 9.25 1.22 -14.87
CA VAL A 186 9.93 1.39 -13.58
C VAL A 186 9.88 0.08 -12.78
N GLY A 187 10.91 -0.14 -11.95
CA GLY A 187 10.88 -1.27 -11.02
C GLY A 187 9.85 -1.03 -9.92
N SER A 188 9.10 -2.07 -9.54
CA SER A 188 8.13 -1.99 -8.44
C SER A 188 8.08 -3.28 -7.62
N ILE A 189 7.53 -3.20 -6.42
CA ILE A 189 7.27 -4.37 -5.55
C ILE A 189 5.83 -4.87 -5.62
N ASN A 190 5.00 -4.31 -6.49
CA ASN A 190 3.58 -4.67 -6.58
C ASN A 190 3.34 -6.18 -6.72
N ASN A 191 4.28 -6.91 -7.33
CA ASN A 191 4.15 -8.36 -7.53
C ASN A 191 4.22 -9.17 -6.23
N ILE A 192 4.91 -8.66 -5.22
CA ILE A 192 5.13 -9.35 -3.93
C ILE A 192 4.48 -8.64 -2.75
N ALA A 193 3.90 -7.47 -2.97
CA ALA A 193 3.29 -6.67 -1.92
C ALA A 193 1.81 -6.98 -1.70
N LEU A 194 1.37 -6.84 -0.46
CA LEU A 194 -0.01 -6.56 -0.06
C LEU A 194 -0.06 -5.10 0.37
N HIS A 195 -0.91 -4.33 -0.25
CA HIS A 195 -1.08 -2.90 0.01
C HIS A 195 -2.32 -2.67 0.87
N ILE A 196 -2.17 -1.95 1.99
CA ILE A 196 -3.25 -1.56 2.88
C ILE A 196 -3.20 -0.06 3.14
N SER A 197 -4.31 0.61 2.95
CA SER A 197 -4.39 2.07 3.09
C SER A 197 -5.34 2.48 4.21
N LEU A 198 -4.95 3.48 4.98
CA LEU A 198 -5.79 4.12 5.97
C LEU A 198 -6.44 5.36 5.36
N VAL A 199 -7.75 5.53 5.55
CA VAL A 199 -8.42 6.77 5.14
C VAL A 199 -7.90 7.92 5.98
N SER A 200 -7.32 8.94 5.32
CA SER A 200 -6.78 10.13 5.96
C SER A 200 -7.87 10.95 6.67
N PRO A 201 -7.55 11.61 7.78
CA PRO A 201 -8.48 12.55 8.41
C PRO A 201 -8.74 13.77 7.50
N PRO A 202 -9.77 14.58 7.81
CA PRO A 202 -10.07 15.79 7.00
C PRO A 202 -8.89 16.75 6.85
N ASP A 203 -8.07 16.92 7.90
CA ASP A 203 -6.85 17.73 7.92
C ASP A 203 -5.62 17.02 7.29
N GLY A 204 -5.77 15.78 6.88
CA GLY A 204 -4.75 15.00 6.16
C GLY A 204 -4.98 14.89 4.66
N ARG A 205 -5.92 15.67 4.12
CA ARG A 205 -6.15 15.73 2.67
C ARG A 205 -5.14 16.65 2.01
N GLY A 206 -4.63 16.22 0.85
CA GLY A 206 -3.57 16.96 0.17
C GLY A 206 -2.17 16.55 0.65
N ASN A 207 -1.19 17.42 0.37
CA ASN A 207 0.23 17.10 0.49
C ASN A 207 0.94 17.79 1.69
N ASP A 208 0.21 18.19 2.71
CA ASP A 208 0.79 18.78 3.92
C ASP A 208 1.66 17.75 4.67
N HIS A 209 2.64 18.23 5.45
CA HIS A 209 3.64 17.37 6.07
C HIS A 209 3.12 16.48 7.23
N GLY A 210 1.94 16.74 7.75
CA GLY A 210 1.36 15.98 8.83
C GLY A 210 -0.14 16.21 8.97
N HIS A 211 -0.77 15.49 9.89
CA HIS A 211 -2.19 15.61 10.20
C HIS A 211 -2.47 15.06 11.61
N SER A 212 -3.73 15.15 12.06
CA SER A 212 -4.18 14.73 13.41
C SER A 212 -4.03 13.22 13.70
N GLY A 213 -3.66 12.42 12.69
CA GLY A 213 -3.43 10.98 12.84
C GLY A 213 -4.66 10.13 12.57
N TYR A 214 -4.52 8.84 12.86
CA TYR A 214 -5.52 7.81 12.62
C TYR A 214 -6.29 7.50 13.91
N THR A 215 -7.52 6.99 13.74
CA THR A 215 -8.37 6.61 14.87
C THR A 215 -7.88 5.30 15.50
N ASP A 216 -8.31 5.06 16.74
CA ASP A 216 -8.04 3.79 17.43
C ASP A 216 -8.67 2.60 16.69
N ALA A 217 -9.86 2.78 16.13
CA ALA A 217 -10.52 1.78 15.30
C ALA A 217 -9.69 1.42 14.04
N GLN A 218 -9.05 2.42 13.40
CA GLN A 218 -8.15 2.16 12.28
C GLN A 218 -6.91 1.36 12.69
N TYR A 219 -6.27 1.72 13.81
CA TYR A 219 -5.10 0.97 14.33
C TYR A 219 -5.45 -0.47 14.66
N ARG A 220 -6.61 -0.70 15.30
CA ARG A 220 -7.09 -2.04 15.62
C ARG A 220 -7.31 -2.87 14.35
N SER A 221 -8.12 -2.39 13.43
CA SER A 221 -8.42 -3.12 12.19
C SER A 221 -7.19 -3.35 11.32
N LEU A 222 -6.24 -2.38 11.31
CA LEU A 222 -4.96 -2.55 10.64
C LEU A 222 -4.16 -3.70 11.26
N ALA A 223 -4.02 -3.72 12.59
CA ALA A 223 -3.25 -4.72 13.30
C ALA A 223 -3.82 -6.13 13.10
N GLU A 224 -5.12 -6.27 13.20
CA GLU A 224 -5.86 -7.52 12.96
C GLU A 224 -5.68 -8.00 11.51
N GLN A 225 -5.80 -7.11 10.53
CA GLN A 225 -5.62 -7.47 9.11
C GLN A 225 -4.17 -7.84 8.79
N VAL A 226 -3.21 -7.12 9.35
CA VAL A 226 -1.78 -7.42 9.19
C VAL A 226 -1.49 -8.81 9.74
N LEU A 227 -1.94 -9.12 10.96
CA LEU A 227 -1.76 -10.44 11.56
C LEU A 227 -2.36 -11.55 10.70
N LEU A 228 -3.58 -11.34 10.19
CA LEU A 228 -4.24 -12.32 9.34
C LEU A 228 -3.45 -12.60 8.06
N TRP A 229 -2.93 -11.55 7.39
CA TRP A 229 -2.09 -11.71 6.21
C TRP A 229 -0.75 -12.39 6.52
N GLN A 230 -0.15 -12.07 7.66
CA GLN A 230 1.07 -12.73 8.10
C GLN A 230 0.84 -14.23 8.31
N ALA A 231 -0.22 -14.59 9.03
CA ALA A 231 -0.59 -15.98 9.24
C ALA A 231 -0.93 -16.71 7.92
N THR A 232 -1.62 -16.04 7.00
CA THR A 232 -2.03 -16.62 5.71
C THR A 232 -0.84 -16.88 4.78
N PHE A 233 0.10 -15.93 4.69
CA PHE A 233 1.14 -15.96 3.65
C PHE A 233 2.53 -16.27 4.19
N GLY A 234 2.70 -16.36 5.52
CA GLY A 234 3.99 -16.54 6.16
C GLY A 234 4.88 -15.30 6.03
N ILE A 235 4.30 -14.10 6.20
CA ILE A 235 5.04 -12.84 6.11
C ILE A 235 5.55 -12.46 7.50
N PRO A 236 6.87 -12.38 7.75
CA PRO A 236 7.39 -11.96 9.05
C PRO A 236 7.05 -10.49 9.32
N ILE A 237 6.95 -10.12 10.60
CA ILE A 237 6.61 -8.75 11.02
C ILE A 237 7.65 -7.72 10.54
N THR A 238 8.90 -8.13 10.34
CA THR A 238 9.97 -7.31 9.77
C THR A 238 9.73 -6.87 8.33
N ARG A 239 8.76 -7.49 7.65
CA ARG A 239 8.33 -7.14 6.29
C ARG A 239 7.03 -6.33 6.25
N LEU A 240 6.59 -5.82 7.40
CA LEU A 240 5.62 -4.74 7.48
C LEU A 240 6.36 -3.42 7.31
N THR A 241 6.04 -2.66 6.28
CA THR A 241 6.76 -1.45 5.89
C THR A 241 5.79 -0.34 5.46
N THR A 242 6.31 0.82 5.06
CA THR A 242 5.52 1.96 4.61
C THR A 242 5.82 2.27 3.14
N HIS A 243 4.92 2.99 2.48
CA HIS A 243 5.18 3.46 1.12
C HIS A 243 6.42 4.35 1.06
N ALA A 244 6.59 5.25 2.03
CA ALA A 244 7.77 6.09 2.15
C ALA A 244 9.09 5.28 2.19
N ALA A 245 9.09 4.13 2.87
CA ALA A 245 10.29 3.30 3.01
C ALA A 245 10.65 2.53 1.74
N VAL A 246 9.66 2.14 0.94
CA VAL A 246 9.88 1.37 -0.29
C VAL A 246 9.99 2.24 -1.54
N ASP A 247 9.57 3.50 -1.47
CA ASP A 247 9.63 4.43 -2.61
C ASP A 247 11.09 4.71 -3.04
N ARG A 248 11.33 4.63 -4.33
CA ARG A 248 12.62 4.96 -4.96
C ARG A 248 12.52 6.19 -5.87
N SER A 249 11.32 6.78 -5.99
CA SER A 249 11.11 8.06 -6.69
C SER A 249 11.39 9.28 -5.82
N ARG A 250 11.47 9.11 -4.49
CA ARG A 250 11.58 10.17 -3.47
C ARG A 250 10.38 11.12 -3.47
N SER A 251 9.23 10.67 -3.92
CA SER A 251 8.03 11.49 -4.00
C SER A 251 6.93 11.04 -3.02
N ARG A 252 7.16 9.93 -2.28
CA ARG A 252 6.18 9.35 -1.36
C ARG A 252 6.66 9.44 0.07
N TYR A 253 5.75 9.81 0.96
CA TYR A 253 6.00 10.02 2.39
C TYR A 253 4.88 9.45 3.26
N ASP A 254 3.97 8.69 2.67
CA ASP A 254 2.84 8.07 3.36
C ASP A 254 3.19 6.70 4.01
N PRO A 255 2.50 6.34 5.09
CA PRO A 255 1.46 7.08 5.80
C PRO A 255 2.04 8.14 6.76
N ARG A 256 1.64 9.40 6.58
CA ARG A 256 2.04 10.51 7.45
C ARG A 256 1.44 10.35 8.84
N SER A 257 2.07 10.91 9.86
CA SER A 257 1.58 10.91 11.25
C SER A 257 1.21 9.51 11.78
N PHE A 258 1.74 8.43 11.18
CA PHE A 258 1.54 7.07 11.66
C PHE A 258 2.36 6.83 12.92
N ARG A 259 1.74 6.22 13.92
CA ARG A 259 2.35 5.97 15.23
C ARG A 259 2.43 4.46 15.49
N TRP A 260 3.64 3.93 15.46
CA TRP A 260 3.90 2.51 15.74
C TRP A 260 3.52 2.11 17.16
N ASP A 261 3.73 3.01 18.13
CA ASP A 261 3.36 2.82 19.53
C ASP A 261 1.84 2.71 19.77
N ARG A 262 1.03 3.19 18.82
CA ARG A 262 -0.42 2.96 18.81
C ARG A 262 -0.82 1.67 18.09
N PHE A 263 -0.05 1.23 17.12
CA PHE A 263 -0.29 -0.02 16.40
C PHE A 263 0.06 -1.25 17.26
N GLU A 264 1.20 -1.22 17.95
CA GLU A 264 1.78 -2.37 18.66
C GLU A 264 0.83 -2.99 19.70
N PRO A 265 0.14 -2.24 20.58
CA PRO A 265 -0.77 -2.83 21.55
C PRO A 265 -1.90 -3.64 20.90
N HIS A 266 -2.48 -3.13 19.81
CA HIS A 266 -3.53 -3.84 19.09
C HIS A 266 -3.00 -5.10 18.40
N TYR A 267 -1.80 -5.04 17.83
CA TYR A 267 -1.15 -6.19 17.21
C TYR A 267 -0.84 -7.28 18.23
N SER A 268 -0.27 -6.92 19.38
CA SER A 268 0.01 -7.85 20.48
C SER A 268 -1.26 -8.48 21.03
N GLN A 269 -2.32 -7.69 21.18
CA GLN A 269 -3.63 -8.20 21.61
C GLN A 269 -4.22 -9.19 20.59
N ALA A 270 -4.17 -8.88 19.30
CA ALA A 270 -4.66 -9.76 18.24
C ALA A 270 -3.87 -11.08 18.22
N MET A 271 -2.55 -11.05 18.32
CA MET A 271 -1.72 -12.25 18.44
C MET A 271 -2.13 -13.13 19.61
N LYS A 272 -2.35 -12.53 20.78
CA LYS A 272 -2.78 -13.23 21.99
C LYS A 272 -4.14 -13.89 21.80
N LEU A 273 -5.11 -13.16 21.26
CA LEU A 273 -6.45 -13.68 21.01
C LEU A 273 -6.45 -14.84 20.00
N CYS A 274 -5.55 -14.82 19.02
CA CYS A 274 -5.40 -15.88 18.02
C CYS A 274 -4.52 -17.05 18.48
N GLY A 275 -3.86 -16.96 19.65
CA GLY A 275 -2.90 -17.97 20.09
C GLY A 275 -1.64 -18.06 19.22
N LEU A 276 -1.29 -16.97 18.52
CA LEU A 276 -0.15 -16.93 17.59
C LEU A 276 1.12 -16.37 18.24
N GLU A 277 1.14 -16.13 19.55
CA GLU A 277 2.32 -15.62 20.28
C GLU A 277 3.51 -16.57 20.20
N GLN A 278 3.28 -17.89 20.16
CA GLN A 278 4.34 -18.89 20.11
C GLN A 278 5.05 -18.94 18.75
N TYR A 279 4.40 -18.56 17.67
CA TYR A 279 5.00 -18.52 16.33
C TYR A 279 6.17 -17.53 16.23
N ASN A 280 6.18 -16.49 17.06
CA ASN A 280 7.29 -15.54 17.11
C ASN A 280 8.43 -15.97 18.07
N ASN A 281 8.14 -16.82 19.05
CA ASN A 281 9.11 -17.24 20.07
C ASN A 281 9.85 -18.55 19.69
N GLU A 282 9.22 -19.48 19.00
CA GLU A 282 9.85 -20.76 18.62
C GLU A 282 10.87 -20.61 17.48
N GLN A 283 10.83 -19.48 16.74
CA GLN A 283 11.77 -19.22 15.65
C GLN A 283 12.94 -18.28 16.05
N ALA A 284 12.91 -17.72 17.24
CA ALA A 284 14.06 -17.15 17.91
C ALA A 284 14.79 -18.28 18.69
N GLY A 285 15.28 -19.28 17.96
CA GLY A 285 16.09 -20.35 18.57
C GLY A 285 17.32 -19.77 19.24
N PRO A 286 17.93 -20.54 20.18
CA PRO A 286 19.03 -20.07 21.06
C PRO A 286 20.24 -19.59 20.28
#